data_ee0e93ea7d8ed7aa2c436f19ae37dec1
#
_entry.id   ee0e93ea7d8ed7aa2c436f19ae37dec1
#
_cell.length_a   1.000
_cell.length_b   1.000
_cell.length_c   1.000
_cell.angle_alpha   90.00
_cell.angle_beta   90.00
_cell.angle_gamma   90.00
#
_symmetry.space_group_name_H-M   'P 1'
#
loop_
_entity.id
_entity.type
_entity.pdbx_description
1 polymer ?
#
loop_
_entity_poly.entity_id
_entity_poly.type
_entity_poly.pdbx_seq_one_letter_code
_entity_poly.pdbx_strand_id
1 'polypeptide(L)'
;MPTRAKAGETPQWITLDSSCWIEYLRDTPRAELFANAAENPEQLIVPIVTIYEVSKKLHREISPKVAAYAEALMCRGRVIDFDLALCRAAIGNKLPLADSLIYATAQAHGATLWTQDSHFEGLAGVNYFSKD
;
A
#
# COMPACT_ATOMS: atom_id res chain seq x y z
N MET A 1 12.58 -14.21 -4.08
CA MET A 1 11.52 -14.70 -4.97
C MET A 1 10.25 -14.89 -4.19
N PRO A 2 9.16 -14.35 -4.71
CA PRO A 2 7.87 -14.62 -4.08
C PRO A 2 7.54 -16.07 -4.23
N THR A 3 6.99 -16.64 -3.19
CA THR A 3 6.46 -17.98 -3.26
C THR A 3 5.14 -17.90 -4.03
N ARG A 4 5.04 -18.55 -5.16
CA ARG A 4 3.76 -18.66 -5.85
C ARG A 4 2.79 -19.43 -4.97
N ALA A 5 1.54 -19.00 -4.97
CA ALA A 5 0.49 -19.79 -4.34
C ALA A 5 0.47 -21.17 -4.98
N LYS A 6 0.37 -22.21 -4.17
CA LYS A 6 0.24 -23.57 -4.68
C LYS A 6 -1.13 -23.73 -5.31
N ALA A 7 -1.27 -24.73 -6.19
CA ALA A 7 -2.55 -25.04 -6.79
C ALA A 7 -3.59 -25.25 -5.68
N GLY A 8 -4.70 -24.53 -5.73
CA GLY A 8 -5.76 -24.60 -4.72
C GLY A 8 -5.64 -23.61 -3.57
N GLU A 9 -4.53 -22.87 -3.47
CA GLU A 9 -4.40 -21.82 -2.45
C GLU A 9 -4.94 -20.50 -2.97
N THR A 10 -5.60 -19.73 -2.08
CA THR A 10 -6.04 -18.37 -2.39
C THR A 10 -4.82 -17.47 -2.50
N PRO A 11 -4.67 -16.70 -3.60
CA PRO A 11 -3.57 -15.73 -3.69
C PRO A 11 -3.59 -14.77 -2.51
N GLN A 12 -2.40 -14.47 -1.99
CA GLN A 12 -2.26 -13.51 -0.90
C GLN A 12 -2.01 -12.12 -1.48
N TRP A 13 -3.06 -11.31 -1.48
CA TRP A 13 -2.94 -9.93 -1.92
C TRP A 13 -2.43 -9.05 -0.79
N ILE A 14 -1.53 -8.13 -1.13
CA ILE A 14 -0.92 -7.21 -0.17
C ILE A 14 -1.14 -5.78 -0.67
N THR A 15 -1.51 -4.89 0.25
CA THR A 15 -1.51 -3.46 0.02
C THR A 15 -0.47 -2.85 0.94
N LEU A 16 0.52 -2.15 0.37
CA LEU A 16 1.48 -1.40 1.16
C LEU A 16 0.94 0.01 1.40
N ASP A 17 0.90 0.43 2.65
CA ASP A 17 0.59 1.80 3.00
C ASP A 17 1.66 2.74 2.46
N SER A 18 1.32 4.02 2.31
CA SER A 18 2.23 5.03 1.77
C SER A 18 3.56 5.07 2.51
N SER A 19 3.53 4.98 3.84
CA SER A 19 4.76 5.01 4.64
C SER A 19 5.68 3.84 4.32
N CYS A 20 5.12 2.66 4.04
CA CYS A 20 5.92 1.49 3.69
C CYS A 20 6.60 1.66 2.33
N TRP A 21 5.87 2.22 1.35
CA TRP A 21 6.46 2.56 0.06
C TRP A 21 7.60 3.56 0.20
N ILE A 22 7.40 4.59 1.03
CA ILE A 22 8.43 5.63 1.25
C ILE A 22 9.69 5.02 1.87
N GLU A 23 9.54 4.16 2.88
CA GLU A 23 10.70 3.47 3.48
C GLU A 23 11.47 2.68 2.42
N TYR A 24 10.74 1.92 1.59
CA TYR A 24 11.36 1.11 0.56
C TYR A 24 12.05 1.98 -0.51
N LEU A 25 11.36 3.00 -1.01
CA LEU A 25 11.87 3.84 -2.10
C LEU A 25 13.04 4.71 -1.67
N ARG A 26 13.12 5.09 -0.41
CA ARG A 26 14.23 5.89 0.12
C ARG A 26 15.36 5.02 0.71
N ASP A 27 15.23 3.71 0.62
CA ASP A 27 16.23 2.76 1.10
C ASP A 27 16.64 3.03 2.56
N THR A 28 15.66 3.26 3.40
CA THR A 28 15.88 3.48 4.84
C THR A 28 16.27 2.16 5.52
N PRO A 29 16.71 2.18 6.79
CA PRO A 29 16.96 0.94 7.53
C PRO A 29 15.75 0.00 7.61
N ARG A 30 14.52 0.51 7.42
CA ARG A 30 13.31 -0.30 7.44
C ARG A 30 12.88 -0.80 6.06
N ALA A 31 13.57 -0.38 5.00
CA ALA A 31 13.23 -0.75 3.62
C ALA A 31 13.13 -2.26 3.43
N GLU A 32 14.01 -3.01 4.07
CA GLU A 32 14.07 -4.47 3.95
C GLU A 32 12.78 -5.15 4.41
N LEU A 33 12.07 -4.55 5.38
CA LEU A 33 10.80 -5.11 5.86
C LEU A 33 9.75 -5.19 4.75
N PHE A 34 9.82 -4.26 3.78
CA PHE A 34 8.81 -4.10 2.74
C PHE A 34 9.29 -4.52 1.36
N ALA A 35 10.58 -4.81 1.21
CA ALA A 35 11.17 -5.12 -0.09
C ALA A 35 10.51 -6.31 -0.77
N ASN A 36 10.27 -7.38 -0.02
CA ASN A 36 9.69 -8.59 -0.59
C ASN A 36 8.30 -8.31 -1.19
N ALA A 37 7.47 -7.54 -0.50
CA ALA A 37 6.16 -7.18 -1.02
C ALA A 37 6.28 -6.22 -2.21
N ALA A 38 7.09 -5.17 -2.07
CA ALA A 38 7.24 -4.14 -3.12
C ALA A 38 7.80 -4.72 -4.42
N GLU A 39 8.62 -5.76 -4.33
CA GLU A 39 9.28 -6.38 -5.49
C GLU A 39 8.47 -7.52 -6.11
N ASN A 40 7.24 -7.73 -5.62
CA ASN A 40 6.33 -8.74 -6.14
C ASN A 40 5.02 -8.12 -6.59
N PRO A 41 5.05 -7.36 -7.71
CA PRO A 41 3.89 -6.60 -8.15
C PRO A 41 2.67 -7.46 -8.45
N GLU A 42 2.83 -8.72 -8.76
CA GLU A 42 1.72 -9.63 -9.02
C GLU A 42 0.87 -9.90 -7.79
N GLN A 43 1.36 -9.55 -6.61
CA GLN A 43 0.63 -9.69 -5.35
C GLN A 43 0.14 -8.37 -4.79
N LEU A 44 0.40 -7.26 -5.49
CA LEU A 44 0.09 -5.94 -4.97
C LEU A 44 -1.25 -5.41 -5.45
N ILE A 45 -2.06 -4.99 -4.51
CA ILE A 45 -3.22 -4.13 -4.74
C ILE A 45 -2.77 -2.72 -4.37
N VAL A 46 -2.80 -1.80 -5.32
CA VAL A 46 -2.27 -0.45 -5.15
C VAL A 46 -3.39 0.57 -5.28
N PRO A 47 -3.91 1.09 -4.16
CA PRO A 47 -4.92 2.14 -4.24
C PRO A 47 -4.34 3.38 -4.93
N ILE A 48 -5.11 3.99 -5.82
CA ILE A 48 -4.63 5.18 -6.56
C ILE A 48 -4.24 6.31 -5.60
N VAL A 49 -4.89 6.41 -4.45
CA VAL A 49 -4.56 7.43 -3.45
C VAL A 49 -3.15 7.22 -2.88
N THR A 50 -2.70 5.97 -2.79
CA THR A 50 -1.33 5.67 -2.35
C THR A 50 -0.32 6.23 -3.35
N ILE A 51 -0.58 6.05 -4.65
CA ILE A 51 0.28 6.60 -5.69
C ILE A 51 0.37 8.13 -5.55
N TYR A 52 -0.77 8.77 -5.33
CA TYR A 52 -0.81 10.22 -5.14
C TYR A 52 0.03 10.66 -3.93
N GLU A 53 -0.18 10.03 -2.78
CA GLU A 53 0.52 10.42 -1.55
C GLU A 53 2.03 10.23 -1.67
N VAL A 54 2.46 9.06 -2.16
CA VAL A 54 3.88 8.75 -2.32
C VAL A 54 4.54 9.68 -3.33
N SER A 55 3.90 9.83 -4.50
CA SER A 55 4.44 10.66 -5.56
C SER A 55 4.53 12.13 -5.14
N LYS A 56 3.50 12.63 -4.47
CA LYS A 56 3.48 14.02 -4.00
C LYS A 56 4.60 14.28 -3.00
N LYS A 57 4.80 13.36 -2.06
CA LYS A 57 5.84 13.50 -1.06
C LYS A 57 7.22 13.49 -1.69
N LEU A 58 7.49 12.54 -2.58
CA LEU A 58 8.79 12.43 -3.23
C LEU A 58 9.06 13.59 -4.18
N HIS A 59 8.03 14.07 -4.87
CA HIS A 59 8.14 15.25 -5.74
C HIS A 59 8.58 16.47 -4.93
N ARG A 60 7.95 16.67 -3.78
CA ARG A 60 8.22 17.82 -2.91
C ARG A 60 9.58 17.71 -2.22
N GLU A 61 9.94 16.51 -1.74
CA GLU A 61 11.11 16.33 -0.88
C GLU A 61 12.38 15.97 -1.63
N ILE A 62 12.27 15.42 -2.85
CA ILE A 62 13.42 15.00 -3.63
C ILE A 62 13.39 15.65 -5.01
N SER A 63 12.57 15.14 -5.94
CA SER A 63 12.48 15.68 -7.30
C SER A 63 11.29 15.10 -8.06
N PRO A 64 10.83 15.78 -9.14
CA PRO A 64 9.83 15.23 -10.04
C PRO A 64 10.27 13.91 -10.69
N LYS A 65 11.55 13.76 -10.96
CA LYS A 65 12.10 12.55 -11.58
C LYS A 65 11.97 11.35 -10.66
N VAL A 66 12.28 11.52 -9.38
CA VAL A 66 12.15 10.44 -8.39
C VAL A 66 10.68 10.08 -8.20
N ALA A 67 9.79 11.07 -8.17
CA ALA A 67 8.36 10.82 -8.08
C ALA A 67 7.84 10.00 -9.27
N ALA A 68 8.29 10.33 -10.48
CA ALA A 68 7.91 9.59 -11.69
C ALA A 68 8.40 8.15 -11.66
N TYR A 69 9.62 7.93 -11.15
CA TYR A 69 10.16 6.58 -10.97
C TYR A 69 9.31 5.77 -9.99
N ALA A 70 8.94 6.38 -8.88
CA ALA A 70 8.10 5.74 -7.86
C ALA A 70 6.73 5.38 -8.44
N GLU A 71 6.12 6.29 -9.20
CA GLU A 71 4.84 6.03 -9.86
C GLU A 71 4.96 4.80 -10.77
N ALA A 72 6.00 4.73 -11.59
CA ALA A 72 6.20 3.60 -12.49
C ALA A 72 6.33 2.28 -11.74
N LEU A 73 7.04 2.27 -10.61
CA LEU A 73 7.17 1.06 -9.79
C LEU A 73 5.82 0.64 -9.19
N MET A 74 5.08 1.58 -8.63
CA MET A 74 3.78 1.28 -8.04
C MET A 74 2.77 0.79 -9.09
N CYS A 75 2.82 1.35 -10.29
CA CYS A 75 1.93 0.96 -11.38
C CYS A 75 2.20 -0.44 -11.93
N ARG A 76 3.26 -1.09 -11.50
CA ARG A 76 3.50 -2.50 -11.84
C ARG A 76 2.54 -3.43 -11.10
N GLY A 77 1.99 -2.99 -9.97
CA GLY A 77 0.96 -3.70 -9.26
C GLY A 77 -0.41 -3.47 -9.87
N ARG A 78 -1.43 -4.01 -9.23
CA ARG A 78 -2.81 -3.80 -9.67
C ARG A 78 -3.34 -2.49 -9.08
N VAL A 79 -3.39 -1.45 -9.90
CA VAL A 79 -3.87 -0.14 -9.49
C VAL A 79 -5.39 -0.13 -9.43
N ILE A 80 -5.93 0.34 -8.32
CA ILE A 80 -7.38 0.42 -8.10
C ILE A 80 -7.78 1.88 -8.00
N ASP A 81 -8.64 2.29 -8.92
CA ASP A 81 -9.21 3.63 -8.91
C ASP A 81 -10.18 3.79 -7.74
N PHE A 82 -10.26 5.00 -7.22
CA PHE A 82 -11.22 5.33 -6.17
C PHE A 82 -12.55 5.69 -6.83
N ASP A 83 -13.58 4.87 -6.58
CA ASP A 83 -14.90 5.05 -7.17
C ASP A 83 -15.97 5.21 -6.10
N LEU A 84 -17.23 5.35 -6.52
CA LEU A 84 -18.32 5.55 -5.59
C LEU A 84 -18.54 4.35 -4.66
N ALA A 85 -18.32 3.13 -5.16
CA ALA A 85 -18.45 1.93 -4.32
C ALA A 85 -17.44 1.95 -3.18
N LEU A 86 -16.18 2.32 -3.48
CA LEU A 86 -15.15 2.45 -2.46
C LEU A 86 -15.44 3.61 -1.51
N CYS A 87 -15.98 4.71 -2.03
CA CYS A 87 -16.40 5.83 -1.20
C CYS A 87 -17.43 5.37 -0.15
N ARG A 88 -18.43 4.65 -0.59
CA ARG A 88 -19.46 4.11 0.32
C ARG A 88 -18.88 3.15 1.34
N ALA A 89 -17.95 2.30 0.93
CA ALA A 89 -17.29 1.36 1.84
C ALA A 89 -16.45 2.07 2.89
N ALA A 90 -15.82 3.19 2.52
CA ALA A 90 -14.95 3.95 3.40
C ALA A 90 -15.70 4.79 4.44
N ILE A 91 -16.93 5.21 4.12
CA ILE A 91 -17.69 6.14 4.96
C ILE A 91 -17.84 5.66 6.40
N GLY A 92 -17.97 4.35 6.60
CA GLY A 92 -18.22 3.79 7.92
C GLY A 92 -17.00 3.63 8.80
N ASN A 93 -15.80 3.74 8.26
CA ASN A 93 -14.61 3.59 9.10
C ASN A 93 -14.20 4.95 9.68
N LYS A 94 -13.50 4.92 10.82
CA LYS A 94 -13.18 6.14 11.58
C LYS A 94 -11.74 6.61 11.35
N LEU A 95 -11.15 6.24 10.24
CA LEU A 95 -9.77 6.59 9.92
C LEU A 95 -9.68 7.98 9.27
N PRO A 96 -8.50 8.63 9.33
CA PRO A 96 -8.27 9.85 8.55
C PRO A 96 -8.53 9.63 7.07
N LEU A 97 -8.76 10.71 6.32
CA LEU A 97 -9.23 10.64 4.94
C LEU A 97 -8.48 9.66 4.06
N ALA A 98 -7.18 9.86 3.88
CA ALA A 98 -6.41 8.99 2.99
C ALA A 98 -6.34 7.55 3.51
N ASP A 99 -6.13 7.38 4.82
CA ASP A 99 -6.09 6.06 5.46
C ASP A 99 -7.41 5.32 5.26
N SER A 100 -8.52 6.06 5.36
CA SER A 100 -9.85 5.50 5.16
C SER A 100 -10.01 4.90 3.77
N LEU A 101 -9.51 5.60 2.75
CA LEU A 101 -9.59 5.15 1.36
C LEU A 101 -8.67 3.96 1.09
N ILE A 102 -7.47 3.99 1.63
CA ILE A 102 -6.50 2.90 1.47
C ILE A 102 -7.04 1.64 2.14
N TYR A 103 -7.54 1.76 3.36
CA TYR A 103 -8.08 0.63 4.10
C TYR A 103 -9.28 0.01 3.37
N ALA A 104 -10.23 0.84 2.94
CA ALA A 104 -11.41 0.36 2.21
C ALA A 104 -11.03 -0.36 0.93
N THR A 105 -10.03 0.14 0.20
CA THR A 105 -9.57 -0.49 -1.03
C THR A 105 -8.96 -1.87 -0.74
N ALA A 106 -8.10 -1.95 0.28
CA ALA A 106 -7.49 -3.22 0.68
C ALA A 106 -8.56 -4.24 1.07
N GLN A 107 -9.52 -3.84 1.89
CA GLN A 107 -10.62 -4.71 2.34
C GLN A 107 -11.47 -5.20 1.17
N ALA A 108 -11.82 -4.30 0.24
CA ALA A 108 -12.66 -4.64 -0.90
C ALA A 108 -12.00 -5.68 -1.82
N HIS A 109 -10.69 -5.74 -1.83
CA HIS A 109 -9.92 -6.66 -2.68
C HIS A 109 -9.32 -7.84 -1.92
N GLY A 110 -9.68 -8.01 -0.65
CA GLY A 110 -9.17 -9.11 0.15
C GLY A 110 -7.68 -9.05 0.41
N ALA A 111 -7.11 -7.84 0.37
CA ALA A 111 -5.69 -7.65 0.59
C ALA A 111 -5.38 -7.40 2.06
N THR A 112 -4.23 -7.89 2.52
CA THR A 112 -3.70 -7.52 3.83
C THR A 112 -3.01 -6.18 3.72
N LEU A 113 -3.39 -5.23 4.55
CA LEU A 113 -2.75 -3.91 4.58
C LEU A 113 -1.52 -3.96 5.47
N TRP A 114 -0.37 -3.65 4.89
CA TRP A 114 0.89 -3.54 5.62
C TRP A 114 1.13 -2.06 5.94
N THR A 115 1.31 -1.75 7.21
CA THR A 115 1.42 -0.36 7.65
C THR A 115 2.30 -0.23 8.88
N GLN A 116 2.87 0.96 9.05
CA GLN A 116 3.60 1.36 10.25
C GLN A 116 2.79 2.37 11.07
N ASP A 117 1.59 2.72 10.59
CA ASP A 117 0.78 3.76 11.23
C ASP A 117 -0.11 3.14 12.30
N SER A 118 0.04 3.66 13.52
CA SER A 118 -0.72 3.17 14.67
C SER A 118 -2.23 3.35 14.54
N HIS A 119 -2.71 4.23 13.65
CA HIS A 119 -4.14 4.37 13.38
C HIS A 119 -4.77 3.05 12.94
N PHE A 120 -3.99 2.17 12.31
CA PHE A 120 -4.50 0.89 11.81
C PHE A 120 -4.29 -0.27 12.78
N GLU A 121 -3.59 -0.04 13.89
CA GLU A 121 -3.26 -1.12 14.83
C GLU A 121 -4.54 -1.79 15.36
N GLY A 122 -4.57 -3.11 15.29
CA GLY A 122 -5.71 -3.88 15.79
C GLY A 122 -6.89 -4.00 14.83
N LEU A 123 -6.85 -3.35 13.67
CA LEU A 123 -7.93 -3.47 12.70
C LEU A 123 -7.82 -4.79 11.93
N ALA A 124 -8.97 -5.32 11.52
CA ALA A 124 -9.03 -6.56 10.75
C ALA A 124 -8.29 -6.39 9.41
N GLY A 125 -7.54 -7.43 9.02
CA GLY A 125 -6.84 -7.41 7.73
C GLY A 125 -5.59 -6.55 7.70
N VAL A 126 -5.04 -6.19 8.87
CA VAL A 126 -3.86 -5.33 8.96
C VAL A 126 -2.67 -6.12 9.50
N ASN A 127 -1.52 -5.93 8.85
CA ASN A 127 -0.22 -6.37 9.35
C ASN A 127 0.53 -5.11 9.78
N TYR A 128 0.57 -4.86 11.08
CA TYR A 128 1.14 -3.65 11.64
C TYR A 128 2.61 -3.86 12.01
N PHE A 129 3.47 -2.98 11.52
CA PHE A 129 4.92 -3.00 11.77
C PHE A 129 5.26 -1.87 12.73
N SER A 130 5.34 -2.18 14.02
CA SER A 130 5.69 -1.17 15.02
C SER A 130 7.06 -0.57 14.74
N LYS A 131 7.21 0.73 14.96
CA LYS A 131 8.49 1.43 14.83
C LYS A 131 9.31 1.35 16.10
N ASP A 132 8.75 0.82 17.16
CA ASP A 132 9.44 0.72 18.46
C ASP A 132 10.21 -0.57 18.60
#